data_db2770e0ef7cd095b22c3ad49b736969
#
_entry.id   db2770e0ef7cd095b22c3ad49b736969
#
_cell.length_a   1.000
_cell.length_b   1.000
_cell.length_c   1.000
_cell.angle_alpha   90.00
_cell.angle_beta   90.00
_cell.angle_gamma   90.00
#
_symmetry.space_group_name_H-M   'P 1'
#
loop_
_entity.id
_entity.type
_entity.pdbx_description
1 polymer ?
#
loop_
_entity_poly.entity_id
_entity_poly.type
_entity_poly.pdbx_seq_one_letter_code
_entity_poly.pdbx_strand_id
1 'polypeptide(L)'
;MKIGILGGGQLGRMLIQEALKYDDEFYILDPSANCSCANISYFTQGNFNNKQEVIDFGKDKDVVSIEIEHVSVEGLQVLENKGVKVIPNSRIITIIQQKILQKQFYEEFDIPSPAFQVIQSSDEEIVIGFPFVQKLNTGGYDGKGVQIIKAEKDLVNLWDAPSVLENLVDIEKELSLIIAKNEQGEIKSFPVTEMVADPQLNLLDFNISPTQIAEDIQKQIDQIAEKFMKAANSE
;
A
#
# COMPACT_ATOMS: atom_id res chain seq x y z
N MET A 1 18.85 -14.84 -10.26
CA MET A 1 18.88 -13.36 -10.25
C MET A 1 19.24 -12.87 -8.85
N LYS A 2 19.76 -11.63 -8.74
CA LYS A 2 19.93 -10.95 -7.46
C LYS A 2 18.71 -10.10 -7.15
N ILE A 3 17.92 -10.50 -6.16
CA ILE A 3 16.68 -9.84 -5.77
C ILE A 3 16.90 -9.13 -4.45
N GLY A 4 16.85 -7.80 -4.47
CA GLY A 4 16.88 -6.96 -3.27
C GLY A 4 15.48 -6.70 -2.75
N ILE A 5 15.27 -6.81 -1.44
CA ILE A 5 14.00 -6.51 -0.79
C ILE A 5 14.24 -5.45 0.30
N LEU A 6 13.49 -4.37 0.26
CA LEU A 6 13.48 -3.34 1.29
C LEU A 6 12.44 -3.70 2.35
N GLY A 7 12.90 -3.98 3.56
CA GLY A 7 12.12 -4.57 4.64
C GLY A 7 12.36 -6.08 4.77
N GLY A 8 12.62 -6.51 5.99
CA GLY A 8 12.94 -7.90 6.34
C GLY A 8 11.93 -8.52 7.31
N GLY A 9 10.67 -8.08 7.25
CA GLY A 9 9.59 -8.57 8.10
C GLY A 9 9.12 -9.98 7.75
N GLN A 10 7.98 -10.33 8.31
CA GLN A 10 7.42 -11.68 8.14
C GLN A 10 7.00 -11.99 6.70
N LEU A 11 6.48 -10.99 5.95
CA LEU A 11 6.07 -11.20 4.56
C LEU A 11 7.29 -11.42 3.67
N GLY A 12 8.37 -10.67 3.88
CA GLY A 12 9.65 -10.90 3.20
C GLY A 12 10.20 -12.31 3.46
N ARG A 13 10.08 -12.80 4.71
CA ARG A 13 10.46 -14.17 5.05
C ARG A 13 9.61 -15.20 4.31
N MET A 14 8.29 -15.03 4.28
CA MET A 14 7.38 -15.93 3.56
C MET A 14 7.69 -15.94 2.06
N LEU A 15 7.95 -14.78 1.47
CA LEU A 15 8.36 -14.66 0.06
C LEU A 15 9.62 -15.46 -0.22
N ILE A 16 10.68 -15.30 0.59
CA ILE A 16 11.93 -16.03 0.43
C ILE A 16 11.70 -17.54 0.54
N GLN A 17 10.92 -17.99 1.54
CA GLN A 17 10.63 -19.40 1.76
C GLN A 17 9.92 -20.04 0.56
N GLU A 18 8.92 -19.34 -0.03
CA GLU A 18 8.23 -19.81 -1.22
C GLU A 18 9.12 -19.79 -2.47
N ALA A 19 10.08 -18.88 -2.51
CA ALA A 19 10.98 -18.70 -3.65
C ALA A 19 12.20 -19.63 -3.63
N LEU A 20 12.45 -20.40 -2.55
CA LEU A 20 13.57 -21.35 -2.44
C LEU A 20 13.61 -22.42 -3.56
N LYS A 21 12.50 -22.63 -4.25
CA LYS A 21 12.41 -23.53 -5.41
C LYS A 21 12.98 -22.95 -6.69
N TYR A 22 13.31 -21.65 -6.71
CA TYR A 22 13.97 -20.97 -7.82
C TYR A 22 15.44 -20.75 -7.49
N ASP A 23 16.27 -20.64 -8.53
CA ASP A 23 17.72 -20.42 -8.38
C ASP A 23 18.01 -18.90 -8.33
N ASP A 24 17.47 -18.24 -7.30
CA ASP A 24 17.60 -16.80 -7.08
C ASP A 24 18.28 -16.49 -5.74
N GLU A 25 19.04 -15.40 -5.69
CA GLU A 25 19.70 -14.88 -4.50
C GLU A 25 18.88 -13.74 -3.89
N PHE A 26 18.55 -13.86 -2.61
CA PHE A 26 17.77 -12.84 -1.88
C PHE A 26 18.66 -12.00 -0.97
N TYR A 27 18.55 -10.69 -1.14
CA TYR A 27 19.24 -9.67 -0.37
C TYR A 27 18.19 -8.84 0.39
N ILE A 28 18.45 -8.51 1.65
CA ILE A 28 17.53 -7.74 2.50
C ILE A 28 18.22 -6.51 3.04
N LEU A 29 17.55 -5.36 2.98
CA LEU A 29 17.92 -4.15 3.71
C LEU A 29 16.87 -3.89 4.79
N ASP A 30 17.28 -3.91 6.07
CA ASP A 30 16.39 -3.66 7.21
C ASP A 30 17.16 -3.01 8.36
N PRO A 31 16.56 -2.03 9.07
CA PRO A 31 17.22 -1.40 10.22
C PRO A 31 17.40 -2.34 11.43
N SER A 32 16.55 -3.36 11.56
CA SER A 32 16.61 -4.32 12.66
C SER A 32 17.57 -5.46 12.37
N ALA A 33 18.65 -5.56 13.13
CA ALA A 33 19.59 -6.68 13.03
C ALA A 33 18.95 -8.06 13.26
N ASN A 34 17.79 -8.10 13.93
CA ASN A 34 17.03 -9.31 14.25
C ASN A 34 15.75 -9.43 13.44
N CYS A 35 15.66 -8.83 12.24
CA CYS A 35 14.50 -8.96 11.40
C CYS A 35 14.26 -10.43 10.99
N SER A 36 13.03 -10.77 10.59
CA SER A 36 12.64 -12.15 10.28
C SER A 36 13.46 -12.80 9.17
N CYS A 37 14.07 -11.99 8.29
CA CYS A 37 14.87 -12.44 7.14
C CYS A 37 16.37 -12.52 7.42
N ALA A 38 16.88 -11.99 8.53
CA ALA A 38 18.31 -11.83 8.77
C ALA A 38 19.15 -13.11 8.63
N ASN A 39 18.58 -14.27 8.95
CA ASN A 39 19.28 -15.55 8.94
C ASN A 39 18.97 -16.45 7.71
N ILE A 40 18.16 -15.95 6.77
CA ILE A 40 17.76 -16.73 5.58
C ILE A 40 18.05 -16.02 4.25
N SER A 41 18.77 -14.90 4.30
CA SER A 41 19.11 -14.05 3.17
C SER A 41 20.49 -13.44 3.31
N TYR A 42 21.00 -12.80 2.25
CA TYR A 42 22.13 -11.88 2.36
C TYR A 42 21.67 -10.58 3.02
N PHE A 43 21.88 -10.48 4.31
CA PHE A 43 21.35 -9.38 5.13
C PHE A 43 22.31 -8.19 5.16
N THR A 44 21.76 -6.99 4.98
CA THR A 44 22.41 -5.70 5.18
C THR A 44 21.62 -4.92 6.23
N GLN A 45 22.24 -4.59 7.34
CA GLN A 45 21.62 -3.68 8.30
C GLN A 45 21.71 -2.26 7.77
N GLY A 46 20.55 -1.58 7.63
CA GLY A 46 20.49 -0.22 7.14
C GLY A 46 19.05 0.30 7.04
N ASN A 47 18.91 1.59 6.82
CA ASN A 47 17.64 2.27 6.84
C ASN A 47 17.07 2.40 5.41
N PHE A 48 16.03 1.67 5.10
CA PHE A 48 15.31 1.75 3.81
C PHE A 48 14.61 3.10 3.57
N ASN A 49 14.50 3.98 4.57
CA ASN A 49 14.05 5.37 4.41
C ASN A 49 15.20 6.31 4.01
N ASN A 50 16.44 5.87 4.09
CA ASN A 50 17.60 6.66 3.71
C ASN A 50 17.88 6.47 2.22
N LYS A 51 17.79 7.57 1.44
CA LYS A 51 18.02 7.58 0.00
C LYS A 51 19.33 6.90 -0.41
N GLN A 52 20.45 7.28 0.27
CA GLN A 52 21.78 6.77 -0.12
C GLN A 52 21.92 5.29 0.20
N GLU A 53 21.40 4.83 1.33
CA GLU A 53 21.45 3.42 1.72
C GLU A 53 20.62 2.54 0.76
N VAL A 54 19.45 3.01 0.31
CA VAL A 54 18.65 2.33 -0.72
C VAL A 54 19.41 2.23 -2.04
N ILE A 55 20.07 3.33 -2.47
CA ILE A 55 20.87 3.33 -3.71
C ILE A 55 22.06 2.37 -3.59
N ASP A 56 22.80 2.42 -2.49
CA ASP A 56 23.98 1.57 -2.31
C ASP A 56 23.62 0.10 -2.21
N PHE A 57 22.49 -0.21 -1.58
CA PHE A 57 21.97 -1.56 -1.51
C PHE A 57 21.49 -2.09 -2.87
N GLY A 58 20.76 -1.26 -3.63
CA GLY A 58 20.05 -1.71 -4.85
C GLY A 58 20.88 -1.70 -6.12
N LYS A 59 22.00 -0.93 -6.18
CA LYS A 59 22.73 -0.62 -7.43
C LYS A 59 23.34 -1.81 -8.17
N ASP A 60 23.49 -2.96 -7.52
CA ASP A 60 24.06 -4.19 -8.07
C ASP A 60 23.04 -5.36 -8.10
N LYS A 61 21.76 -5.04 -7.92
CA LYS A 61 20.67 -6.01 -7.97
C LYS A 61 19.99 -5.99 -9.35
N ASP A 62 19.51 -7.15 -9.76
CA ASP A 62 18.72 -7.27 -10.99
C ASP A 62 17.30 -6.68 -10.78
N VAL A 63 16.75 -6.93 -9.60
CA VAL A 63 15.42 -6.45 -9.19
C VAL A 63 15.48 -5.92 -7.76
N VAL A 64 14.81 -4.80 -7.50
CA VAL A 64 14.51 -4.32 -6.14
C VAL A 64 13.02 -4.34 -5.92
N SER A 65 12.59 -4.98 -4.84
CA SER A 65 11.20 -5.01 -4.40
C SER A 65 11.09 -4.46 -2.98
N ILE A 66 9.87 -4.28 -2.51
CA ILE A 66 9.59 -3.77 -1.16
C ILE A 66 8.71 -4.74 -0.38
N GLU A 67 8.92 -4.81 0.91
CA GLU A 67 8.06 -5.54 1.84
C GLU A 67 7.25 -4.57 2.69
N ILE A 68 7.79 -3.38 2.94
CA ILE A 68 7.14 -2.30 3.67
C ILE A 68 7.05 -1.05 2.77
N GLU A 69 5.89 -0.39 2.74
CA GLU A 69 5.65 0.76 1.86
C GLU A 69 6.45 2.02 2.25
N HIS A 70 6.87 2.14 3.50
CA HIS A 70 7.63 3.31 3.99
C HIS A 70 9.11 3.21 3.63
N VAL A 71 9.43 3.44 2.36
CA VAL A 71 10.81 3.41 1.82
C VAL A 71 11.14 4.72 1.13
N SER A 72 12.43 5.00 0.91
CA SER A 72 12.86 6.19 0.16
C SER A 72 12.49 6.10 -1.31
N VAL A 73 11.46 6.81 -1.71
CA VAL A 73 11.03 6.94 -3.11
C VAL A 73 12.14 7.53 -3.98
N GLU A 74 12.85 8.56 -3.50
CA GLU A 74 13.96 9.15 -4.23
C GLU A 74 15.10 8.15 -4.47
N GLY A 75 15.32 7.24 -3.53
CA GLY A 75 16.28 6.15 -3.69
C GLY A 75 15.85 5.19 -4.81
N LEU A 76 14.57 4.81 -4.83
CA LEU A 76 14.00 3.96 -5.88
C LEU A 76 14.08 4.61 -7.25
N GLN A 77 13.74 5.91 -7.39
CA GLN A 77 13.84 6.66 -8.65
C GLN A 77 15.27 6.67 -9.20
N VAL A 78 16.28 6.84 -8.34
CA VAL A 78 17.67 6.77 -8.76
C VAL A 78 18.05 5.38 -9.27
N LEU A 79 17.56 4.31 -8.63
CA LEU A 79 17.78 2.94 -9.08
C LEU A 79 17.14 2.67 -10.44
N GLU A 80 15.89 3.09 -10.64
CA GLU A 80 15.18 3.00 -11.93
C GLU A 80 15.94 3.73 -13.03
N ASN A 81 16.40 4.98 -12.77
CA ASN A 81 17.20 5.76 -13.72
C ASN A 81 18.55 5.11 -14.06
N LYS A 82 19.07 4.23 -13.22
CA LYS A 82 20.27 3.43 -13.46
C LYS A 82 20.00 2.09 -14.13
N GLY A 83 18.72 1.81 -14.45
CA GLY A 83 18.31 0.56 -15.12
C GLY A 83 18.06 -0.60 -14.19
N VAL A 84 18.04 -0.41 -12.88
CA VAL A 84 17.61 -1.44 -11.95
C VAL A 84 16.08 -1.55 -12.00
N LYS A 85 15.57 -2.76 -12.13
CA LYS A 85 14.14 -3.01 -12.16
C LYS A 85 13.56 -2.87 -10.74
N VAL A 86 12.64 -1.93 -10.54
CA VAL A 86 11.95 -1.71 -9.26
C VAL A 86 10.49 -2.16 -9.37
N ILE A 87 10.04 -3.03 -8.47
CA ILE A 87 8.68 -3.60 -8.47
C ILE A 87 8.10 -3.60 -7.05
N PRO A 88 6.98 -2.90 -6.80
CA PRO A 88 6.33 -1.89 -7.65
C PRO A 88 7.25 -0.71 -7.95
N ASN A 89 7.01 0.01 -9.05
CA ASN A 89 7.83 1.16 -9.41
C ASN A 89 7.67 2.33 -8.42
N SER A 90 8.63 3.27 -8.44
CA SER A 90 8.66 4.39 -7.50
C SER A 90 7.41 5.29 -7.57
N ARG A 91 6.77 5.43 -8.76
CA ARG A 91 5.52 6.17 -8.93
C ARG A 91 4.39 5.56 -8.10
N ILE A 92 4.22 4.24 -8.17
CA ILE A 92 3.20 3.53 -7.40
C ILE A 92 3.45 3.64 -5.90
N ILE A 93 4.70 3.51 -5.47
CA ILE A 93 5.05 3.70 -4.06
C ILE A 93 4.72 5.12 -3.59
N THR A 94 4.98 6.14 -4.41
CA THR A 94 4.59 7.53 -4.10
C THR A 94 3.09 7.65 -3.87
N ILE A 95 2.27 7.04 -4.73
CA ILE A 95 0.82 7.04 -4.61
C ILE A 95 0.38 6.32 -3.33
N ILE A 96 0.97 5.17 -3.03
CA ILE A 96 0.66 4.38 -1.83
C ILE A 96 0.98 5.16 -0.54
N GLN A 97 2.11 5.87 -0.51
CA GLN A 97 2.54 6.63 0.66
C GLN A 97 1.70 7.89 0.93
N GLN A 98 0.94 8.39 -0.05
CA GLN A 98 0.21 9.65 0.04
C GLN A 98 -1.27 9.48 -0.28
N LYS A 99 -2.14 9.60 0.73
CA LYS A 99 -3.59 9.39 0.57
C LYS A 99 -4.24 10.38 -0.40
N ILE A 100 -3.73 11.61 -0.47
CA ILE A 100 -4.19 12.61 -1.44
C ILE A 100 -3.94 12.13 -2.87
N LEU A 101 -2.71 11.69 -3.17
CA LEU A 101 -2.37 11.15 -4.50
C LEU A 101 -3.15 9.87 -4.81
N GLN A 102 -3.38 9.03 -3.79
CA GLN A 102 -4.18 7.81 -3.93
C GLN A 102 -5.63 8.13 -4.33
N LYS A 103 -6.25 9.16 -3.72
CA LYS A 103 -7.60 9.59 -4.08
C LYS A 103 -7.67 10.22 -5.47
N GLN A 104 -6.70 11.06 -5.81
CA GLN A 104 -6.58 11.64 -7.15
C GLN A 104 -6.41 10.56 -8.22
N PHE A 105 -5.60 9.54 -7.94
CA PHE A 105 -5.45 8.37 -8.81
C PHE A 105 -6.77 7.61 -9.00
N TYR A 106 -7.55 7.42 -7.93
CA TYR A 106 -8.85 6.76 -8.06
C TYR A 106 -9.84 7.57 -8.90
N GLU A 107 -9.85 8.89 -8.74
CA GLU A 107 -10.69 9.79 -9.54
C GLU A 107 -10.26 9.82 -11.00
N GLU A 108 -8.97 9.95 -11.29
CA GLU A 108 -8.40 9.98 -12.65
C GLU A 108 -8.74 8.72 -13.47
N PHE A 109 -8.76 7.56 -12.81
CA PHE A 109 -8.99 6.27 -13.48
C PHE A 109 -10.37 5.67 -13.23
N ASP A 110 -11.33 6.45 -12.77
CA ASP A 110 -12.70 5.98 -12.46
C ASP A 110 -12.73 4.75 -11.53
N ILE A 111 -11.82 4.65 -10.59
CA ILE A 111 -11.83 3.61 -9.57
C ILE A 111 -12.81 4.02 -8.46
N PRO A 112 -13.83 3.22 -8.15
CA PRO A 112 -14.84 3.58 -7.16
C PRO A 112 -14.21 3.89 -5.80
N SER A 113 -14.62 5.02 -5.22
CA SER A 113 -14.15 5.50 -3.93
C SER A 113 -15.23 6.40 -3.32
N PRO A 114 -15.34 6.50 -1.99
CA PRO A 114 -16.21 7.50 -1.37
C PRO A 114 -15.86 8.91 -1.84
N ALA A 115 -16.88 9.77 -1.96
CA ALA A 115 -16.66 11.19 -2.24
C ALA A 115 -15.74 11.79 -1.18
N PHE A 116 -14.84 12.66 -1.62
CA PHE A 116 -13.80 13.20 -0.75
C PHE A 116 -13.53 14.69 -1.01
N GLN A 117 -12.91 15.32 -0.04
CA GLN A 117 -12.33 16.65 -0.12
C GLN A 117 -10.89 16.59 0.38
N VAL A 118 -9.98 17.29 -0.30
CA VAL A 118 -8.60 17.47 0.16
C VAL A 118 -8.51 18.78 0.90
N ILE A 119 -7.85 18.79 2.05
CA ILE A 119 -7.48 20.00 2.80
C ILE A 119 -5.98 20.00 3.09
N GLN A 120 -5.36 21.17 3.12
CA GLN A 120 -3.97 21.38 3.52
C GLN A 120 -3.84 21.77 4.99
N SER A 121 -4.89 22.39 5.56
CA SER A 121 -4.96 22.81 6.96
C SER A 121 -6.40 22.72 7.49
N SER A 122 -6.55 22.77 8.81
CA SER A 122 -7.87 22.79 9.48
C SER A 122 -8.66 24.08 9.27
N ASP A 123 -8.03 25.15 8.78
CA ASP A 123 -8.67 26.45 8.55
C ASP A 123 -9.43 26.53 7.22
N GLU A 124 -9.31 25.53 6.37
CA GLU A 124 -10.00 25.49 5.08
C GLU A 124 -11.51 25.24 5.25
N GLU A 125 -12.28 25.78 4.31
CA GLU A 125 -13.73 25.54 4.27
C GLU A 125 -14.03 24.06 4.05
N ILE A 126 -14.86 23.50 4.93
CA ILE A 126 -15.30 22.10 4.84
C ILE A 126 -16.62 22.06 4.08
N VAL A 127 -16.61 21.49 2.89
CA VAL A 127 -17.77 21.37 2.00
C VAL A 127 -18.36 19.96 1.97
N ILE A 128 -17.62 18.96 2.48
CA ILE A 128 -18.11 17.60 2.60
C ILE A 128 -19.15 17.48 3.72
N GLY A 129 -20.20 16.66 3.51
CA GLY A 129 -21.27 16.48 4.51
C GLY A 129 -20.84 15.62 5.71
N PHE A 130 -21.53 15.84 6.85
CA PHE A 130 -21.34 15.02 8.05
C PHE A 130 -22.20 13.74 8.01
N PRO A 131 -21.74 12.64 8.64
CA PRO A 131 -20.40 12.45 9.19
C PRO A 131 -19.37 12.16 8.08
N PHE A 132 -18.11 12.52 8.36
CA PHE A 132 -16.99 12.19 7.46
C PHE A 132 -15.79 11.67 8.26
N VAL A 133 -14.84 11.06 7.53
CA VAL A 133 -13.59 10.55 8.07
C VAL A 133 -12.45 11.44 7.62
N GLN A 134 -11.67 11.99 8.56
CA GLN A 134 -10.39 12.63 8.25
C GLN A 134 -9.28 11.59 8.27
N LYS A 135 -8.48 11.57 7.22
CA LYS A 135 -7.29 10.70 7.08
C LYS A 135 -6.08 11.58 6.76
N LEU A 136 -5.05 11.51 7.60
CA LEU A 136 -3.79 12.21 7.33
C LEU A 136 -3.20 11.75 5.99
N ASN A 137 -2.63 12.68 5.23
CA ASN A 137 -2.01 12.39 3.93
C ASN A 137 -0.88 11.36 4.05
N THR A 138 -0.05 11.49 5.08
CA THR A 138 1.10 10.61 5.33
C THR A 138 1.15 10.17 6.78
N GLY A 139 1.90 9.11 7.09
CA GLY A 139 2.17 8.68 8.46
C GLY A 139 1.05 7.92 9.17
N GLY A 140 -0.07 7.66 8.48
CA GLY A 140 -1.15 6.82 9.02
C GLY A 140 -0.89 5.33 8.77
N TYR A 141 -0.95 4.51 9.82
CA TYR A 141 -0.85 3.05 9.76
C TYR A 141 -1.70 2.42 10.89
N ASP A 142 -2.22 1.24 10.69
CA ASP A 142 -2.96 0.46 11.69
C ASP A 142 -4.03 1.28 12.45
N GLY A 143 -4.85 2.04 11.71
CA GLY A 143 -5.89 2.90 12.28
C GLY A 143 -5.40 4.23 12.86
N LYS A 144 -4.09 4.47 12.96
CA LYS A 144 -3.53 5.77 13.33
C LYS A 144 -3.63 6.76 12.17
N GLY A 145 -3.83 8.04 12.48
CA GLY A 145 -4.04 9.06 11.46
C GLY A 145 -5.41 8.99 10.77
N VAL A 146 -6.40 8.37 11.43
CA VAL A 146 -7.81 8.31 10.99
C VAL A 146 -8.70 8.73 12.15
N GLN A 147 -9.65 9.63 11.89
CA GLN A 147 -10.69 10.02 12.87
C GLN A 147 -12.02 10.30 12.19
N ILE A 148 -13.12 10.13 12.94
CA ILE A 148 -14.47 10.40 12.47
C ILE A 148 -14.93 11.73 13.04
N ILE A 149 -15.37 12.64 12.16
CA ILE A 149 -16.00 13.91 12.48
C ILE A 149 -17.50 13.74 12.28
N LYS A 150 -18.25 13.75 13.38
CA LYS A 150 -19.68 13.40 13.37
C LYS A 150 -20.60 14.56 13.07
N ALA A 151 -20.22 15.77 13.48
CA ALA A 151 -21.04 16.96 13.36
C ALA A 151 -20.16 18.24 13.36
N GLU A 152 -20.73 19.38 12.97
CA GLU A 152 -20.04 20.68 12.89
C GLU A 152 -19.29 21.07 14.18
N LYS A 153 -19.86 20.79 15.35
CA LYS A 153 -19.22 21.05 16.65
C LYS A 153 -17.90 20.28 16.84
N ASP A 154 -17.69 19.19 16.10
CA ASP A 154 -16.51 18.34 16.20
C ASP A 154 -15.36 18.84 15.30
N LEU A 155 -15.59 19.88 14.47
CA LEU A 155 -14.56 20.50 13.62
C LEU A 155 -13.37 21.04 14.41
N VAL A 156 -13.59 21.42 15.68
CA VAL A 156 -12.52 21.83 16.61
C VAL A 156 -11.46 20.74 16.83
N ASN A 157 -11.78 19.47 16.52
CA ASN A 157 -10.88 18.34 16.65
C ASN A 157 -10.14 18.01 15.36
N LEU A 158 -10.38 18.73 14.26
CA LEU A 158 -9.64 18.49 13.01
C LEU A 158 -8.14 18.64 13.25
N TRP A 159 -7.39 17.71 12.73
CA TRP A 159 -5.95 17.84 12.69
C TRP A 159 -5.54 18.91 11.68
N ASP A 160 -4.68 19.81 12.11
CA ASP A 160 -4.12 20.85 11.26
C ASP A 160 -2.94 20.28 10.46
N ALA A 161 -3.28 19.54 9.40
CA ALA A 161 -2.33 18.87 8.53
C ALA A 161 -2.97 18.49 7.19
N PRO A 162 -2.18 18.34 6.11
CA PRO A 162 -2.67 17.82 4.84
C PRO A 162 -3.43 16.52 5.04
N SER A 163 -4.69 16.50 4.61
CA SER A 163 -5.62 15.40 4.88
C SER A 163 -6.59 15.17 3.74
N VAL A 164 -7.11 13.96 3.68
CA VAL A 164 -8.30 13.60 2.92
C VAL A 164 -9.48 13.49 3.87
N LEU A 165 -10.55 14.18 3.56
CA LEU A 165 -11.85 14.04 4.20
C LEU A 165 -12.72 13.19 3.29
N GLU A 166 -13.27 12.08 3.79
CA GLU A 166 -14.10 11.16 3.02
C GLU A 166 -15.47 11.01 3.66
N ASN A 167 -16.52 10.88 2.84
CA ASN A 167 -17.82 10.50 3.37
C ASN A 167 -17.71 9.17 4.14
N LEU A 168 -18.28 9.14 5.33
CA LEU A 168 -18.41 7.90 6.07
C LEU A 168 -19.36 6.96 5.33
N VAL A 169 -18.90 5.74 5.06
CA VAL A 169 -19.69 4.69 4.40
C VAL A 169 -20.15 3.67 5.44
N ASP A 170 -21.33 3.11 5.21
CA ASP A 170 -21.82 1.97 5.99
C ASP A 170 -21.23 0.70 5.39
N ILE A 171 -20.37 0.04 6.16
CA ILE A 171 -19.61 -1.12 5.70
C ILE A 171 -20.37 -2.39 6.09
N GLU A 172 -20.83 -3.15 5.10
CA GLU A 172 -21.41 -4.47 5.32
C GLU A 172 -20.32 -5.53 5.47
N LYS A 173 -19.29 -5.48 4.58
CA LYS A 173 -18.16 -6.41 4.58
C LYS A 173 -16.89 -5.72 4.10
N GLU A 174 -15.76 -6.09 4.69
CA GLU A 174 -14.44 -5.75 4.17
C GLU A 174 -13.90 -6.89 3.32
N LEU A 175 -13.63 -6.61 2.05
CA LEU A 175 -13.15 -7.59 1.09
C LEU A 175 -11.76 -7.21 0.59
N SER A 176 -10.91 -8.22 0.43
CA SER A 176 -9.56 -8.08 -0.12
C SER A 176 -9.38 -8.96 -1.35
N LEU A 177 -8.69 -8.44 -2.35
CA LEU A 177 -8.29 -9.18 -3.54
C LEU A 177 -6.79 -8.99 -3.78
N ILE A 178 -6.05 -10.09 -3.82
CA ILE A 178 -4.65 -10.09 -4.23
C ILE A 178 -4.59 -10.35 -5.73
N ILE A 179 -3.94 -9.46 -6.47
CA ILE A 179 -3.76 -9.55 -7.91
C ILE A 179 -2.30 -9.41 -8.29
N ALA A 180 -1.90 -10.09 -9.34
CA ALA A 180 -0.56 -9.99 -9.91
C ALA A 180 -0.67 -9.83 -11.43
N LYS A 181 0.27 -9.07 -12.02
CA LYS A 181 0.40 -8.86 -13.45
C LYS A 181 1.83 -9.11 -13.87
N ASN A 182 2.02 -9.86 -14.93
CA ASN A 182 3.33 -10.09 -15.53
C ASN A 182 3.64 -9.05 -16.62
N GLU A 183 4.86 -9.10 -17.16
CA GLU A 183 5.32 -8.20 -18.23
C GLU A 183 4.56 -8.38 -19.55
N GLN A 184 3.98 -9.56 -19.79
CA GLN A 184 3.16 -9.85 -20.96
C GLN A 184 1.74 -9.28 -20.83
N GLY A 185 1.40 -8.70 -19.67
CA GLY A 185 0.10 -8.10 -19.40
C GLY A 185 -0.94 -9.08 -18.87
N GLU A 186 -0.58 -10.34 -18.62
CA GLU A 186 -1.50 -11.30 -18.01
C GLU A 186 -1.76 -10.93 -16.54
N ILE A 187 -3.03 -10.90 -16.17
CA ILE A 187 -3.49 -10.65 -14.80
C ILE A 187 -3.98 -11.97 -14.19
N LYS A 188 -3.55 -12.25 -12.99
CA LYS A 188 -4.04 -13.36 -12.16
C LYS A 188 -4.47 -12.82 -10.81
N SER A 189 -5.56 -13.36 -10.29
CA SER A 189 -6.07 -13.03 -8.97
C SER A 189 -6.20 -14.27 -8.09
N PHE A 190 -6.00 -14.07 -6.81
CA PHE A 190 -6.41 -15.04 -5.80
C PHE A 190 -7.93 -14.94 -5.57
N PRO A 191 -8.56 -15.95 -4.92
CA PRO A 191 -9.94 -15.83 -4.50
C PRO A 191 -10.16 -14.61 -3.60
N VAL A 192 -11.33 -13.98 -3.70
CA VAL A 192 -11.70 -12.88 -2.80
C VAL A 192 -11.70 -13.37 -1.36
N THR A 193 -11.12 -12.58 -0.49
CA THR A 193 -11.01 -12.85 0.95
C THR A 193 -11.84 -11.83 1.71
N GLU A 194 -12.66 -12.29 2.64
CA GLU A 194 -13.35 -11.44 3.61
C GLU A 194 -12.46 -11.26 4.84
N MET A 195 -12.25 -10.00 5.21
CA MET A 195 -11.49 -9.62 6.40
C MET A 195 -12.47 -9.32 7.52
N VAL A 196 -12.42 -10.12 8.59
CA VAL A 196 -13.28 -9.95 9.77
C VAL A 196 -12.46 -9.29 10.88
N ALA A 197 -12.85 -8.08 11.25
CA ALA A 197 -12.20 -7.33 12.32
C ALA A 197 -12.92 -7.56 13.67
N ASP A 198 -12.14 -7.55 14.75
CA ASP A 198 -12.71 -7.48 16.11
C ASP A 198 -13.38 -6.12 16.27
N PRO A 199 -14.69 -6.09 16.61
CA PRO A 199 -15.46 -4.85 16.69
C PRO A 199 -15.05 -3.92 17.84
N GLN A 200 -14.30 -4.42 18.83
CA GLN A 200 -13.84 -3.62 19.98
C GLN A 200 -12.43 -3.05 19.74
N LEU A 201 -11.56 -3.84 19.12
CA LEU A 201 -10.16 -3.50 18.91
C LEU A 201 -9.91 -2.89 17.53
N ASN A 202 -10.85 -3.05 16.59
CA ASN A 202 -10.69 -2.66 15.18
C ASN A 202 -9.40 -3.24 14.55
N LEU A 203 -9.05 -4.46 14.95
CA LEU A 203 -7.94 -5.22 14.44
C LEU A 203 -8.46 -6.44 13.69
N LEU A 204 -7.73 -6.86 12.66
CA LEU A 204 -8.05 -8.08 11.94
C LEU A 204 -8.01 -9.28 12.89
N ASP A 205 -9.14 -9.99 13.01
CA ASP A 205 -9.27 -11.22 13.81
C ASP A 205 -9.00 -12.45 12.94
N PHE A 206 -9.72 -12.58 11.82
CA PHE A 206 -9.50 -13.69 10.88
C PHE A 206 -9.90 -13.34 9.45
N ASN A 207 -9.40 -14.14 8.50
CA ASN A 207 -9.71 -14.05 7.09
C ASN A 207 -10.49 -15.28 6.62
N ILE A 208 -11.50 -15.08 5.78
CA ILE A 208 -12.25 -16.15 5.12
C ILE A 208 -11.92 -16.17 3.65
N SER A 209 -11.27 -17.22 3.15
CA SER A 209 -10.91 -17.38 1.74
C SER A 209 -11.15 -18.82 1.26
N PRO A 210 -11.87 -19.02 0.15
CA PRO A 210 -12.69 -18.03 -0.55
C PRO A 210 -13.93 -17.63 0.28
N THR A 211 -14.35 -16.37 0.19
CA THR A 211 -15.61 -15.94 0.79
C THR A 211 -16.77 -16.12 -0.19
N GLN A 212 -17.98 -16.24 0.35
CA GLN A 212 -19.20 -16.24 -0.46
C GLN A 212 -19.71 -14.81 -0.66
N ILE A 213 -19.75 -14.39 -1.90
CA ILE A 213 -20.29 -13.09 -2.33
C ILE A 213 -21.23 -13.29 -3.52
N ALA A 214 -22.12 -12.33 -3.73
CA ALA A 214 -23.03 -12.34 -4.88
C ALA A 214 -22.24 -12.18 -6.20
N GLU A 215 -22.76 -12.76 -7.29
CA GLU A 215 -22.08 -12.73 -8.60
C GLU A 215 -21.85 -11.30 -9.13
N ASP A 216 -22.77 -10.40 -8.85
CA ASP A 216 -22.65 -8.99 -9.26
C ASP A 216 -21.53 -8.28 -8.48
N ILE A 217 -21.35 -8.59 -7.21
CA ILE A 217 -20.23 -8.09 -6.40
C ILE A 217 -18.90 -8.63 -6.93
N GLN A 218 -18.84 -9.94 -7.25
CA GLN A 218 -17.64 -10.52 -7.86
C GLN A 218 -17.26 -9.80 -9.16
N LYS A 219 -18.24 -9.54 -10.03
CA LYS A 219 -18.01 -8.80 -11.30
C LYS A 219 -17.51 -7.38 -11.06
N GLN A 220 -18.05 -6.68 -10.05
CA GLN A 220 -17.56 -5.35 -9.70
C GLN A 220 -16.10 -5.39 -9.21
N ILE A 221 -15.76 -6.35 -8.36
CA ILE A 221 -14.38 -6.56 -7.87
C ILE A 221 -13.43 -6.80 -9.04
N ASP A 222 -13.79 -7.69 -9.96
CA ASP A 222 -12.96 -8.01 -11.14
C ASP A 222 -12.75 -6.78 -12.03
N GLN A 223 -13.79 -5.97 -12.26
CA GLN A 223 -13.70 -4.71 -13.02
C GLN A 223 -12.80 -3.69 -12.33
N ILE A 224 -12.90 -3.55 -11.01
CA ILE A 224 -12.04 -2.64 -10.22
C ILE A 224 -10.59 -3.11 -10.31
N ALA A 225 -10.34 -4.41 -10.16
CA ALA A 225 -9.01 -5.00 -10.26
C ALA A 225 -8.37 -4.74 -11.64
N GLU A 226 -9.12 -4.96 -12.72
CA GLU A 226 -8.63 -4.66 -14.08
C GLU A 226 -8.32 -3.19 -14.30
N LYS A 227 -9.23 -2.29 -13.87
CA LYS A 227 -9.01 -0.84 -13.94
C LYS A 227 -7.75 -0.43 -13.20
N PHE A 228 -7.62 -0.89 -11.95
CA PHE A 228 -6.46 -0.60 -11.11
C PHE A 228 -5.16 -1.08 -11.77
N MET A 229 -5.11 -2.31 -12.27
CA MET A 229 -3.90 -2.87 -12.89
C MET A 229 -3.55 -2.19 -14.22
N LYS A 230 -4.54 -1.67 -14.96
CA LYS A 230 -4.29 -0.85 -16.16
C LYS A 230 -3.71 0.50 -15.76
N ALA A 231 -4.33 1.18 -14.79
CA ALA A 231 -3.90 2.48 -14.29
C ALA A 231 -2.51 2.46 -13.64
N ALA A 232 -2.22 1.45 -12.83
CA ALA A 232 -0.92 1.31 -12.16
C ALA A 232 0.26 1.13 -13.12
N ASN A 233 0.00 0.71 -14.36
CA ASN A 233 1.01 0.52 -15.41
C ASN A 233 0.91 1.54 -16.56
N SER A 234 0.04 2.56 -16.47
CA SER A 234 0.07 3.70 -17.38
C SER A 234 1.29 4.55 -17.08
N GLU A 235 2.05 4.92 -18.12
CA GLU A 235 3.21 5.81 -18.03
C GLU A 235 2.80 7.25 -17.64
#